data_690f079b4bdf0458db52b428d26a8d40
#
_entry.id   690f079b4bdf0458db52b428d26a8d40
#
_cell.length_a   1.000
_cell.length_b   1.000
_cell.length_c   1.000
_cell.angle_alpha   90.00
_cell.angle_beta   90.00
_cell.angle_gamma   90.00
#
_symmetry.space_group_name_H-M   'P 1'
#
loop_
_entity.id
_entity.type
_entity.pdbx_description
1 polymer ?
#
loop_
_entity_poly.entity_id
_entity_poly.type
_entity_poly.pdbx_seq_one_letter_code
_entity_poly.pdbx_strand_id
1 'polypeptide(L)'
;MSLLKELLYRLRGEYTTEKLISMGMKVGRNFGRLNGVILDPSHCWLIEIGDNVTLAPRVHILCHDASTKTFLNYTKIGRVTIGDNVFIGAESVVLPGVTIGSNVIVGANSTVTHDVPDGTVVAGSPARVICTLEEYLSKERSAMADAPCYGEEYTLRRDVSMEKRMQQKAALEGKIGYID
;
A
#
# COMPACT_ATOMS: atom_id res chain seq x y z
N MET A 1 17.82 -13.29 8.36
CA MET A 1 16.48 -13.69 7.83
C MET A 1 16.38 -15.20 7.83
N SER A 2 15.22 -15.79 8.20
CA SER A 2 15.06 -17.26 8.25
C SER A 2 15.00 -17.82 6.82
N LEU A 3 15.80 -18.88 6.52
CA LEU A 3 15.75 -19.68 5.28
C LEU A 3 14.31 -20.10 4.91
N LEU A 4 13.49 -20.35 5.92
CA LEU A 4 12.08 -20.70 5.75
C LEU A 4 11.26 -19.56 5.12
N LYS A 5 11.52 -18.31 5.51
CA LYS A 5 10.84 -17.14 4.93
C LYS A 5 11.21 -16.97 3.45
N GLU A 6 12.46 -17.13 3.11
CA GLU A 6 12.94 -17.07 1.72
C GLU A 6 12.33 -18.19 0.86
N LEU A 7 12.25 -19.41 1.39
CA LEU A 7 11.62 -20.54 0.72
C LEU A 7 10.14 -20.29 0.45
N LEU A 8 9.39 -19.74 1.42
CA LEU A 8 7.98 -19.40 1.27
C LEU A 8 7.73 -18.34 0.19
N TYR A 9 8.60 -17.31 0.10
CA TYR A 9 8.52 -16.32 -0.98
C TYR A 9 8.79 -16.94 -2.35
N ARG A 10 9.82 -17.81 -2.46
CA ARG A 10 10.11 -18.54 -3.70
C ARG A 10 8.97 -19.45 -4.15
N LEU A 11 8.32 -20.14 -3.23
CA LEU A 11 7.15 -20.99 -3.54
C LEU A 11 5.96 -20.19 -4.06
N ARG A 12 5.84 -18.90 -3.71
CA ARG A 12 4.82 -17.99 -4.21
C ARG A 12 5.23 -17.25 -5.48
N GLY A 13 6.43 -17.49 -6.00
CA GLY A 13 6.98 -16.73 -7.13
C GLY A 13 7.34 -15.28 -6.79
N GLU A 14 7.49 -14.97 -5.49
CA GLU A 14 7.79 -13.63 -5.00
C GLU A 14 9.26 -13.52 -4.56
N TYR A 15 9.78 -12.29 -4.55
CA TYR A 15 11.09 -11.96 -3.96
C TYR A 15 10.90 -11.23 -2.63
N THR A 16 11.77 -11.49 -1.67
CA THR A 16 11.79 -10.72 -0.41
C THR A 16 12.23 -9.27 -0.66
N THR A 17 11.82 -8.36 0.21
CA THR A 17 12.22 -6.94 0.11
C THR A 17 13.73 -6.80 0.11
N GLU A 18 14.44 -7.54 0.97
CA GLU A 18 15.91 -7.53 1.06
C GLU A 18 16.56 -8.01 -0.24
N LYS A 19 15.97 -9.03 -0.88
CA LYS A 19 16.46 -9.50 -2.18
C LYS A 19 16.30 -8.43 -3.26
N LEU A 20 15.13 -7.75 -3.32
CA LEU A 20 14.89 -6.67 -4.27
C LEU A 20 15.83 -5.48 -4.03
N ILE A 21 16.10 -5.12 -2.76
CA ILE A 21 17.10 -4.09 -2.42
C ILE A 21 18.48 -4.49 -2.91
N SER A 22 18.88 -5.76 -2.73
CA SER A 22 20.17 -6.24 -3.24
C SER A 22 20.29 -6.21 -4.78
N MET A 23 19.14 -6.13 -5.46
CA MET A 23 19.04 -6.00 -6.93
C MET A 23 18.90 -4.54 -7.39
N GLY A 24 18.93 -3.57 -6.47
CA GLY A 24 18.96 -2.14 -6.79
C GLY A 24 17.70 -1.35 -6.45
N MET A 25 16.64 -1.97 -5.90
CA MET A 25 15.49 -1.25 -5.38
C MET A 25 15.92 -0.35 -4.21
N LYS A 26 15.36 0.86 -4.15
CA LYS A 26 15.57 1.78 -3.02
C LYS A 26 14.32 1.84 -2.15
N VAL A 27 14.53 1.76 -0.83
CA VAL A 27 13.44 1.79 0.15
C VAL A 27 13.88 2.57 1.38
N GLY A 28 13.04 3.49 1.83
CA GLY A 28 13.25 4.27 3.04
C GLY A 28 12.92 3.51 4.33
N ARG A 29 12.84 4.24 5.43
CA ARG A 29 12.55 3.71 6.77
C ARG A 29 11.05 3.43 6.94
N ASN A 30 10.71 2.50 7.87
CA ASN A 30 9.32 2.16 8.22
C ASN A 30 8.48 1.73 7.01
N PHE A 31 9.07 0.93 6.13
CA PHE A 31 8.36 0.37 4.98
C PHE A 31 7.54 -0.85 5.38
N GLY A 32 6.23 -0.75 5.24
CA GLY A 32 5.26 -1.82 5.44
C GLY A 32 4.87 -2.50 4.11
N ARG A 33 5.26 -3.76 3.94
CA ARG A 33 4.86 -4.61 2.82
C ARG A 33 3.98 -5.74 3.33
N LEU A 34 2.66 -5.66 3.07
CA LEU A 34 1.73 -6.68 3.50
C LEU A 34 1.66 -7.87 2.53
N ASN A 35 0.86 -8.87 2.85
CA ASN A 35 0.83 -10.14 2.12
C ASN A 35 0.43 -9.97 0.65
N GLY A 36 1.11 -10.68 -0.25
CA GLY A 36 0.80 -10.73 -1.68
C GLY A 36 1.16 -9.46 -2.45
N VAL A 37 1.89 -8.51 -1.85
CA VAL A 37 2.39 -7.34 -2.57
C VAL A 37 3.45 -7.76 -3.58
N ILE A 38 3.27 -7.37 -4.83
CA ILE A 38 4.21 -7.59 -5.93
C ILE A 38 4.95 -6.27 -6.22
N LEU A 39 6.27 -6.31 -6.04
CA LEU A 39 7.18 -5.27 -6.50
C LEU A 39 7.89 -5.85 -7.71
N ASP A 40 7.76 -5.22 -8.88
CA ASP A 40 8.25 -5.73 -10.17
C ASP A 40 9.66 -6.35 -10.05
N PRO A 41 9.80 -7.67 -10.08
CA PRO A 41 11.11 -8.29 -9.85
C PRO A 41 12.04 -8.15 -11.06
N SER A 42 11.48 -7.94 -12.24
CA SER A 42 12.24 -7.85 -13.50
C SER A 42 12.94 -6.50 -13.65
N HIS A 43 12.41 -5.45 -13.00
CA HIS A 43 12.92 -4.08 -13.11
C HIS A 43 12.92 -3.35 -11.75
N CYS A 44 13.14 -4.09 -10.65
CA CYS A 44 13.04 -3.54 -9.30
C CYS A 44 14.00 -2.36 -9.02
N TRP A 45 15.12 -2.26 -9.74
CA TRP A 45 16.04 -1.12 -9.66
C TRP A 45 15.44 0.20 -10.17
N LEU A 46 14.24 0.15 -10.78
CA LEU A 46 13.45 1.32 -11.17
C LEU A 46 12.44 1.75 -10.09
N ILE A 47 12.38 1.05 -8.95
CA ILE A 47 11.49 1.37 -7.84
C ILE A 47 12.26 2.16 -6.78
N GLU A 48 11.73 3.33 -6.43
CA GLU A 48 12.20 4.15 -5.30
C GLU A 48 11.04 4.44 -4.37
N ILE A 49 11.17 4.07 -3.09
CA ILE A 49 10.14 4.22 -2.05
C ILE A 49 10.73 5.03 -0.90
N GLY A 50 10.04 6.07 -0.45
CA GLY A 50 10.43 6.92 0.66
C GLY A 50 10.18 6.33 2.04
N ASP A 51 10.16 7.19 3.06
CA ASP A 51 9.94 6.82 4.46
C ASP A 51 8.44 6.67 4.78
N ASN A 52 8.11 5.81 5.76
CA ASN A 52 6.74 5.62 6.27
C ASN A 52 5.73 5.23 5.17
N VAL A 53 6.10 4.34 4.27
CA VAL A 53 5.21 3.87 3.19
C VAL A 53 4.64 2.52 3.55
N THR A 54 3.32 2.38 3.42
CA THR A 54 2.60 1.11 3.61
C THR A 54 1.92 0.67 2.33
N LEU A 55 2.27 -0.52 1.87
CA LEU A 55 1.58 -1.21 0.78
C LEU A 55 0.66 -2.28 1.38
N ALA A 56 -0.65 -2.06 1.26
CA ALA A 56 -1.67 -2.99 1.74
C ALA A 56 -1.67 -4.31 0.92
N PRO A 57 -2.42 -5.34 1.34
CA PRO A 57 -2.36 -6.63 0.67
C PRO A 57 -2.61 -6.56 -0.83
N ARG A 58 -1.82 -7.31 -1.59
CA ARG A 58 -1.93 -7.49 -3.05
C ARG A 58 -1.80 -6.20 -3.88
N VAL A 59 -1.11 -5.19 -3.35
CA VAL A 59 -0.68 -4.03 -4.15
C VAL A 59 0.37 -4.48 -5.18
N HIS A 60 0.27 -3.98 -6.40
CA HIS A 60 1.23 -4.23 -7.47
C HIS A 60 1.93 -2.93 -7.87
N ILE A 61 3.25 -2.91 -7.79
CA ILE A 61 4.11 -1.84 -8.32
C ILE A 61 4.78 -2.38 -9.56
N LEU A 62 4.40 -1.85 -10.72
CA LEU A 62 4.87 -2.31 -12.03
C LEU A 62 5.82 -1.29 -12.65
N CYS A 63 7.00 -1.74 -13.05
CA CYS A 63 7.98 -0.93 -13.78
C CYS A 63 8.10 -1.31 -15.26
N HIS A 64 7.33 -2.33 -15.70
CA HIS A 64 7.25 -2.72 -17.10
C HIS A 64 5.82 -3.02 -17.52
N ASP A 65 5.54 -2.86 -18.82
CA ASP A 65 4.28 -3.20 -19.47
C ASP A 65 4.57 -3.77 -20.87
N ALA A 66 4.31 -5.06 -21.02
CA ALA A 66 4.57 -5.80 -22.25
C ALA A 66 3.45 -5.67 -23.29
N SER A 67 2.42 -4.87 -23.08
CA SER A 67 1.27 -4.73 -23.99
C SER A 67 1.64 -4.34 -25.41
N THR A 68 2.73 -3.59 -25.58
CA THR A 68 3.22 -3.15 -26.90
C THR A 68 4.15 -4.15 -27.58
N LYS A 69 4.61 -5.20 -26.86
CA LYS A 69 5.66 -6.10 -27.37
C LYS A 69 5.24 -6.84 -28.64
N THR A 70 4.01 -7.31 -28.70
CA THR A 70 3.48 -8.04 -29.87
C THR A 70 3.43 -7.18 -31.13
N PHE A 71 3.19 -5.88 -30.97
CA PHE A 71 3.00 -4.96 -32.11
C PHE A 71 4.25 -4.19 -32.49
N LEU A 72 5.09 -3.86 -31.51
CA LEU A 72 6.26 -2.99 -31.68
C LEU A 72 7.59 -3.68 -31.38
N ASN A 73 7.59 -4.95 -30.98
CA ASN A 73 8.75 -5.72 -30.51
C ASN A 73 9.46 -5.16 -29.27
N TYR A 74 8.85 -4.16 -28.59
CA TYR A 74 9.38 -3.53 -27.38
C TYR A 74 8.36 -3.54 -26.26
N THR A 75 8.85 -3.75 -25.03
CA THR A 75 8.12 -3.60 -23.76
C THR A 75 8.35 -2.20 -23.23
N LYS A 76 7.31 -1.52 -22.76
CA LYS A 76 7.45 -0.24 -22.05
C LYS A 76 8.09 -0.48 -20.69
N ILE A 77 9.00 0.37 -20.28
CA ILE A 77 9.55 0.39 -18.92
C ILE A 77 9.51 1.83 -18.39
N GLY A 78 9.38 1.98 -17.08
CA GLY A 78 9.36 3.30 -16.46
C GLY A 78 9.69 3.22 -14.98
N ARG A 79 10.32 4.26 -14.43
CA ARG A 79 10.57 4.37 -13.00
C ARG A 79 9.25 4.56 -12.27
N VAL A 80 9.16 3.99 -11.06
CA VAL A 80 8.10 4.30 -10.10
C VAL A 80 8.74 4.89 -8.87
N THR A 81 8.31 6.09 -8.52
CA THR A 81 8.78 6.81 -7.32
C THR A 81 7.59 7.02 -6.38
N ILE A 82 7.76 6.68 -5.11
CA ILE A 82 6.77 6.87 -4.07
C ILE A 82 7.42 7.71 -2.98
N GLY A 83 6.83 8.86 -2.67
CA GLY A 83 7.32 9.78 -1.64
C GLY A 83 7.12 9.25 -0.22
N ASP A 84 7.20 10.16 0.76
CA ASP A 84 7.09 9.82 2.18
C ASP A 84 5.64 9.85 2.67
N ASN A 85 5.35 9.09 3.74
CA ASN A 85 4.03 9.04 4.39
C ASN A 85 2.91 8.66 3.39
N VAL A 86 3.09 7.57 2.65
CA VAL A 86 2.15 7.11 1.64
C VAL A 86 1.48 5.81 2.07
N PHE A 87 0.17 5.77 1.96
CA PHE A 87 -0.62 4.53 2.09
C PHE A 87 -1.21 4.13 0.76
N ILE A 88 -0.94 2.91 0.31
CA ILE A 88 -1.57 2.36 -0.90
C ILE A 88 -2.50 1.23 -0.49
N GLY A 89 -3.80 1.44 -0.72
CA GLY A 89 -4.88 0.51 -0.40
C GLY A 89 -4.79 -0.81 -1.14
N ALA A 90 -5.39 -1.84 -0.54
CA ALA A 90 -5.35 -3.22 -1.05
C ALA A 90 -5.79 -3.33 -2.52
N GLU A 91 -5.20 -4.28 -3.25
CA GLU A 91 -5.52 -4.58 -4.67
C GLU A 91 -5.21 -3.43 -5.64
N SER A 92 -4.52 -2.38 -5.20
CA SER A 92 -4.18 -1.27 -6.11
C SER A 92 -3.00 -1.61 -7.00
N VAL A 93 -2.99 -1.01 -8.19
CA VAL A 93 -1.92 -1.18 -9.19
C VAL A 93 -1.32 0.17 -9.51
N VAL A 94 0.00 0.29 -9.45
CA VAL A 94 0.75 1.47 -9.90
C VAL A 94 1.48 1.11 -11.20
N LEU A 95 1.22 1.88 -12.26
CA LEU A 95 1.77 1.63 -13.59
C LEU A 95 3.18 2.20 -13.77
N PRO A 96 3.94 1.71 -14.77
CA PRO A 96 5.26 2.21 -15.08
C PRO A 96 5.29 3.72 -15.39
N GLY A 97 6.29 4.42 -14.88
CA GLY A 97 6.49 5.85 -15.11
C GLY A 97 5.78 6.78 -14.12
N VAL A 98 5.05 6.24 -13.14
CA VAL A 98 4.26 7.02 -12.18
C VAL A 98 5.14 7.51 -11.02
N THR A 99 4.93 8.78 -10.65
CA THR A 99 5.40 9.36 -9.39
C THR A 99 4.21 9.60 -8.46
N ILE A 100 4.26 9.02 -7.26
CA ILE A 100 3.33 9.32 -6.16
C ILE A 100 4.06 10.25 -5.19
N GLY A 101 3.51 11.42 -4.96
CA GLY A 101 4.06 12.41 -4.03
C GLY A 101 4.02 11.97 -2.57
N SER A 102 4.38 12.86 -1.67
CA SER A 102 4.36 12.61 -0.22
C SER A 102 2.99 12.95 0.40
N ASN A 103 2.70 12.32 1.55
CA ASN A 103 1.43 12.53 2.28
C ASN A 103 0.21 12.17 1.40
N VAL A 104 0.23 10.99 0.79
CA VAL A 104 -0.78 10.51 -0.15
C VAL A 104 -1.48 9.27 0.37
N ILE A 105 -2.78 9.19 0.17
CA ILE A 105 -3.58 7.97 0.33
C ILE A 105 -4.10 7.55 -1.04
N VAL A 106 -3.80 6.32 -1.43
CA VAL A 106 -4.42 5.65 -2.58
C VAL A 106 -5.49 4.71 -2.04
N GLY A 107 -6.74 4.93 -2.42
CA GLY A 107 -7.85 4.06 -2.06
C GLY A 107 -7.69 2.63 -2.59
N ALA A 108 -8.29 1.66 -1.93
CA ALA A 108 -8.23 0.25 -2.35
C ALA A 108 -8.79 0.06 -3.77
N ASN A 109 -8.29 -0.97 -4.47
CA ASN A 109 -8.72 -1.34 -5.84
C ASN A 109 -8.58 -0.19 -6.86
N SER A 110 -7.52 0.61 -6.72
CA SER A 110 -7.24 1.73 -7.62
C SER A 110 -6.16 1.40 -8.64
N THR A 111 -6.26 1.98 -9.84
CA THR A 111 -5.22 1.89 -10.87
C THR A 111 -4.59 3.26 -11.08
N VAL A 112 -3.39 3.46 -10.55
CA VAL A 112 -2.66 4.72 -10.66
C VAL A 112 -1.91 4.74 -11.99
N THR A 113 -2.42 5.54 -12.92
CA THR A 113 -1.95 5.62 -14.31
C THR A 113 -1.20 6.92 -14.61
N HIS A 114 -1.22 7.89 -13.70
CA HIS A 114 -0.59 9.22 -13.81
C HIS A 114 -0.01 9.62 -12.46
N ASP A 115 0.85 10.62 -12.48
CA ASP A 115 1.44 11.17 -11.27
C ASP A 115 0.38 11.66 -10.29
N VAL A 116 0.67 11.47 -9.00
CA VAL A 116 -0.20 11.86 -7.90
C VAL A 116 0.48 12.98 -7.12
N PRO A 117 -0.16 14.16 -7.00
CA PRO A 117 0.40 15.29 -6.24
C PRO A 117 0.52 15.00 -4.74
N ASP A 118 1.44 15.70 -4.07
CA ASP A 118 1.56 15.70 -2.62
C ASP A 118 0.24 16.06 -1.93
N GLY A 119 0.00 15.50 -0.75
CA GLY A 119 -1.10 15.89 0.13
C GLY A 119 -2.49 15.57 -0.42
N THR A 120 -2.62 14.53 -1.23
CA THR A 120 -3.91 14.16 -1.86
C THR A 120 -4.38 12.76 -1.50
N VAL A 121 -5.69 12.57 -1.60
CA VAL A 121 -6.35 11.27 -1.58
C VAL A 121 -6.83 10.97 -2.99
N VAL A 122 -6.41 9.84 -3.54
CA VAL A 122 -6.81 9.39 -4.88
C VAL A 122 -7.48 8.03 -4.82
N ALA A 123 -8.44 7.78 -5.71
CA ALA A 123 -9.08 6.47 -5.84
C ALA A 123 -9.64 6.23 -7.23
N GLY A 124 -9.94 4.96 -7.54
CA GLY A 124 -10.62 4.53 -8.75
C GLY A 124 -9.70 3.93 -9.82
N SER A 125 -10.30 3.49 -10.92
CA SER A 125 -9.58 2.91 -12.08
C SER A 125 -10.11 3.57 -13.37
N PRO A 126 -9.34 4.51 -13.96
CA PRO A 126 -8.10 5.09 -13.47
C PRO A 126 -8.27 5.97 -12.23
N ALA A 127 -7.26 6.01 -11.36
CA ALA A 127 -7.29 6.80 -10.13
C ALA A 127 -7.41 8.31 -10.43
N ARG A 128 -8.23 9.00 -9.63
CA ARG A 128 -8.42 10.45 -9.70
C ARG A 128 -8.34 11.04 -8.29
N VAL A 129 -7.95 12.30 -8.19
CA VAL A 129 -7.98 13.03 -6.93
C VAL A 129 -9.42 13.13 -6.45
N ILE A 130 -9.66 12.70 -5.21
CA ILE A 130 -10.97 12.75 -4.53
C ILE A 130 -11.06 14.00 -3.67
N CYS A 131 -10.01 14.29 -2.89
CA CYS A 131 -9.90 15.43 -2.00
C CYS A 131 -8.45 15.65 -1.58
N THR A 132 -8.19 16.69 -0.83
CA THR A 132 -6.91 16.85 -0.15
C THR A 132 -6.82 15.91 1.05
N LEU A 133 -5.59 15.58 1.48
CA LEU A 133 -5.37 14.78 2.70
C LEU A 133 -5.94 15.50 3.93
N GLU A 134 -5.82 16.84 4.00
CA GLU A 134 -6.34 17.64 5.11
C GLU A 134 -7.87 17.55 5.23
N GLU A 135 -8.59 17.69 4.12
CA GLU A 135 -10.05 17.51 4.07
C GLU A 135 -10.46 16.10 4.52
N TYR A 136 -9.76 15.08 4.03
CA TYR A 136 -9.99 13.70 4.43
C TYR A 136 -9.80 13.51 5.94
N LEU A 137 -8.65 13.94 6.48
CA LEU A 137 -8.34 13.78 7.91
C LEU A 137 -9.26 14.62 8.80
N SER A 138 -9.71 15.79 8.35
CA SER A 138 -10.69 16.60 9.07
C SER A 138 -12.03 15.88 9.20
N LYS A 139 -12.51 15.28 8.13
CA LYS A 139 -13.71 14.43 8.13
C LYS A 139 -13.59 13.24 9.05
N GLU A 140 -12.45 12.53 9.00
CA GLU A 140 -12.21 11.35 9.85
C GLU A 140 -12.12 11.75 11.34
N ARG A 141 -11.44 12.86 11.69
CA ARG A 141 -11.40 13.37 13.07
C ARG A 141 -12.79 13.70 13.61
N SER A 142 -13.64 14.30 12.78
CA SER A 142 -15.04 14.59 13.16
C SER A 142 -15.82 13.30 13.39
N ALA A 143 -15.64 12.30 12.54
CA ALA A 143 -16.28 10.99 12.70
C ALA A 143 -15.79 10.22 13.94
N MET A 144 -14.50 10.36 14.29
CA MET A 144 -13.93 9.74 15.49
C MET A 144 -14.54 10.27 16.79
N ALA A 145 -15.01 11.53 16.84
CA ALA A 145 -15.55 12.14 18.05
C ALA A 145 -16.77 11.38 18.62
N ASP A 146 -17.57 10.77 17.75
CA ASP A 146 -18.80 10.04 18.10
C ASP A 146 -18.67 8.54 17.91
N ALA A 147 -17.48 8.04 17.56
CA ALA A 147 -17.22 6.65 17.23
C ALA A 147 -16.55 5.90 18.40
N PRO A 148 -16.77 4.59 18.53
CA PRO A 148 -15.99 3.76 19.44
C PRO A 148 -14.51 3.78 19.04
N CYS A 149 -13.64 4.15 20.00
CA CYS A 149 -12.20 4.11 19.83
C CYS A 149 -11.60 3.07 20.77
N TYR A 150 -10.67 2.25 20.27
CA TYR A 150 -10.08 1.12 20.98
C TYR A 150 -8.55 1.25 20.98
N GLY A 151 -7.93 0.85 22.10
CA GLY A 151 -6.48 0.74 22.20
C GLY A 151 -5.96 -0.61 21.73
N GLU A 152 -4.62 -0.79 21.80
CA GLU A 152 -3.91 -2.02 21.39
C GLU A 152 -4.46 -3.30 22.06
N GLU A 153 -5.06 -3.22 23.25
CA GLU A 153 -5.62 -4.36 23.99
C GLU A 153 -6.81 -5.02 23.28
N TYR A 154 -7.34 -4.40 22.21
CA TYR A 154 -8.35 -4.97 21.32
C TYR A 154 -7.73 -5.56 20.03
N THR A 155 -6.41 -5.64 19.92
CA THR A 155 -5.72 -6.19 18.75
C THR A 155 -5.15 -7.59 19.03
N LEU A 156 -4.87 -8.34 17.95
CA LEU A 156 -4.18 -9.62 18.04
C LEU A 156 -2.74 -9.50 18.56
N ARG A 157 -2.14 -8.30 18.55
CA ARG A 157 -0.81 -8.05 19.12
C ARG A 157 -0.78 -8.20 20.63
N ARG A 158 -1.93 -8.06 21.31
CA ARG A 158 -2.11 -8.15 22.78
C ARG A 158 -3.02 -9.28 23.19
N ASP A 159 -3.15 -10.34 22.40
CA ASP A 159 -3.98 -11.51 22.70
C ASP A 159 -5.40 -11.15 23.16
N VAL A 160 -6.09 -10.35 22.34
CA VAL A 160 -7.45 -9.88 22.65
C VAL A 160 -8.37 -11.03 23.08
N SER A 161 -8.94 -10.92 24.29
CA SER A 161 -9.83 -11.94 24.86
C SER A 161 -11.12 -12.10 24.05
N MET A 162 -11.77 -13.26 24.19
CA MET A 162 -13.06 -13.52 23.54
C MET A 162 -14.12 -12.50 23.97
N GLU A 163 -14.13 -12.12 25.27
CA GLU A 163 -15.04 -11.12 25.82
C GLU A 163 -14.87 -9.77 25.10
N LYS A 164 -13.63 -9.25 24.99
CA LYS A 164 -13.34 -8.01 24.28
C LYS A 164 -13.76 -8.07 22.81
N ARG A 165 -13.53 -9.21 22.13
CA ARG A 165 -14.00 -9.41 20.74
C ARG A 165 -15.51 -9.27 20.62
N MET A 166 -16.26 -9.87 21.56
CA MET A 166 -17.72 -9.79 21.56
C MET A 166 -18.22 -8.38 21.88
N GLN A 167 -17.60 -7.69 22.86
CA GLN A 167 -17.90 -6.29 23.16
C GLN A 167 -17.66 -5.39 21.95
N GLN A 168 -16.50 -5.52 21.29
CA GLN A 168 -16.17 -4.75 20.10
C GLN A 168 -17.18 -5.01 18.98
N LYS A 169 -17.50 -6.29 18.74
CA LYS A 169 -18.47 -6.67 17.69
C LYS A 169 -19.85 -6.04 17.96
N ALA A 170 -20.35 -6.09 19.18
CA ALA A 170 -21.64 -5.50 19.57
C ALA A 170 -21.63 -3.96 19.43
N ALA A 171 -20.55 -3.31 19.87
CA ALA A 171 -20.42 -1.86 19.81
C ALA A 171 -20.32 -1.32 18.36
N LEU A 172 -19.88 -2.15 17.41
CA LEU A 172 -19.72 -1.78 15.99
C LEU A 172 -20.93 -2.16 15.13
N GLU A 173 -22.04 -2.59 15.72
CA GLU A 173 -23.26 -2.89 14.98
C GLU A 173 -23.81 -1.62 14.31
N GLY A 174 -23.79 -1.57 12.97
CA GLY A 174 -24.21 -0.41 12.16
C GLY A 174 -23.33 0.83 12.27
N LYS A 175 -22.10 0.70 12.81
CA LYS A 175 -21.14 1.82 13.01
C LYS A 175 -19.74 1.45 12.55
N ILE A 176 -18.94 2.48 12.28
CA ILE A 176 -17.49 2.36 12.15
C ILE A 176 -16.86 2.76 13.50
N GLY A 177 -15.76 2.10 13.86
CA GLY A 177 -14.93 2.46 15.00
C GLY A 177 -13.47 2.59 14.59
N TYR A 178 -12.64 3.10 15.48
CA TYR A 178 -11.21 3.30 15.26
C TYR A 178 -10.40 2.49 16.27
N ILE A 179 -9.21 2.06 15.87
CA ILE A 179 -8.32 1.28 16.70
C ILE A 179 -6.88 1.74 16.51
N ASP A 180 -6.11 1.76 17.61
CA ASP A 180 -4.68 2.13 17.63
C ASP A 180 -3.80 0.96 17.14
#